data_46e6ce37aae228a3c187ee821fda50cc
#
_entry.id   46e6ce37aae228a3c187ee821fda50cc
#
_cell.length_a   1.000
_cell.length_b   1.000
_cell.length_c   1.000
_cell.angle_alpha   90.00
_cell.angle_beta   90.00
_cell.angle_gamma   90.00
#
_symmetry.space_group_name_H-M   'P 1'
#
loop_
_entity.id
_entity.type
_entity.pdbx_description
1 polymer ?
#
loop_
_entity_poly.entity_id
_entity_poly.type
_entity_poly.pdbx_seq_one_letter_code
_entity_poly.pdbx_strand_id
1 'polypeptide(L)'
;MQIKDIQSGQGKIDIELEVVSVQEPRTFDKFGKSGKVANAKGKDATGEITLSLWNEQVDLVKVGMKIKILNGWCSEYKGEKQLSTGKFGRLEIVQ
;
A
#
# COMPACT_ATOMS: atom_id res chain seq x y z
N MET A 1 14.44 -4.73 -2.17
CA MET A 1 13.43 -5.80 -2.19
C MET A 1 12.53 -5.63 -3.40
N GLN A 2 12.06 -6.73 -3.95
CA GLN A 2 11.17 -6.73 -5.11
C GLN A 2 9.86 -7.41 -4.74
N ILE A 3 8.80 -7.13 -5.53
CA ILE A 3 7.48 -7.71 -5.25
C ILE A 3 7.53 -9.23 -5.16
N LYS A 4 8.29 -9.87 -6.04
CA LYS A 4 8.39 -11.34 -6.04
C LYS A 4 8.97 -11.91 -4.73
N ASP A 5 9.68 -11.10 -3.96
CA ASP A 5 10.30 -11.52 -2.71
C ASP A 5 9.37 -11.35 -1.49
N ILE A 6 8.23 -10.70 -1.68
CA ILE A 6 7.30 -10.43 -0.59
C ILE A 6 6.43 -11.65 -0.34
N GLN A 7 6.28 -12.01 0.94
CA GLN A 7 5.44 -13.13 1.36
C GLN A 7 4.34 -12.65 2.29
N SER A 8 3.22 -13.38 2.28
CA SER A 8 2.11 -13.10 3.21
C SER A 8 2.59 -13.22 4.64
N GLY A 9 2.19 -12.25 5.47
CA GLY A 9 2.59 -12.22 6.87
C GLY A 9 3.97 -11.62 7.11
N GLN A 10 4.63 -11.14 6.06
CA GLN A 10 5.95 -10.53 6.20
C GLN A 10 5.82 -9.08 6.65
N GLY A 11 6.65 -8.69 7.63
CA GLY A 11 6.78 -7.30 8.06
C GLY A 11 8.10 -6.71 7.66
N LYS A 12 8.35 -5.48 8.07
CA LYS A 12 9.61 -4.74 7.84
C LYS A 12 9.96 -4.68 6.34
N ILE A 13 8.95 -4.43 5.53
CA ILE A 13 9.11 -4.39 4.08
C ILE A 13 9.49 -2.98 3.64
N ASP A 14 10.64 -2.85 3.00
CA ASP A 14 11.07 -1.60 2.36
C ASP A 14 11.08 -1.84 0.85
N ILE A 15 10.20 -1.17 0.13
CA ILE A 15 10.06 -1.41 -1.30
C ILE A 15 9.63 -0.13 -2.03
N GLU A 16 10.13 0.03 -3.25
CA GLU A 16 9.79 1.14 -4.13
C GLU A 16 8.92 0.62 -5.27
N LEU A 17 7.81 1.30 -5.51
CA LEU A 17 6.80 0.87 -6.48
C LEU A 17 6.31 2.05 -7.31
N GLU A 18 5.86 1.75 -8.53
CA GLU A 18 5.14 2.71 -9.36
C GLU A 18 3.64 2.43 -9.24
N VAL A 19 2.84 3.47 -9.01
CA VAL A 19 1.40 3.33 -8.84
C VAL A 19 0.74 3.19 -10.20
N VAL A 20 0.07 2.06 -10.42
CA VAL A 20 -0.60 1.73 -11.68
C VAL A 20 -2.05 2.19 -11.66
N SER A 21 -2.72 2.01 -10.54
CA SER A 21 -4.13 2.39 -10.40
C SER A 21 -4.44 2.71 -8.95
N VAL A 22 -5.45 3.55 -8.75
CA VAL A 22 -5.98 3.89 -7.42
C VAL A 22 -7.49 3.81 -7.51
N GLN A 23 -8.11 3.00 -6.67
CA GLN A 23 -9.56 2.88 -6.61
C GLN A 23 -10.16 4.01 -5.78
N GLU A 24 -11.46 4.22 -5.90
CA GLU A 24 -12.14 5.24 -5.12
C GLU A 24 -12.04 4.92 -3.62
N PRO A 25 -11.75 5.95 -2.81
CA PRO A 25 -11.66 5.75 -1.36
C PRO A 25 -13.02 5.46 -0.75
N ARG A 26 -13.00 4.65 0.29
CA ARG A 26 -14.17 4.38 1.12
C ARG A 26 -13.94 4.98 2.49
N THR A 27 -15.00 5.48 3.09
CA THR A 27 -14.93 5.98 4.45
C THR A 27 -15.41 4.91 5.42
N PHE A 28 -14.89 4.95 6.63
CA PHE A 28 -15.32 4.05 7.69
C PHE A 28 -15.36 4.80 9.01
N ASP A 29 -16.26 4.36 9.90
CA ASP A 29 -16.32 4.83 11.27
C ASP A 29 -16.08 3.65 12.20
N LYS A 30 -15.16 3.81 13.12
CA LYS A 30 -14.82 2.75 14.06
C LYS A 30 -14.42 3.38 15.40
N PHE A 31 -15.11 2.98 16.46
CA PHE A 31 -14.82 3.47 17.81
C PHE A 31 -14.85 5.00 17.92
N GLY A 32 -15.83 5.64 17.25
CA GLY A 32 -15.96 7.09 17.28
C GLY A 32 -14.96 7.85 16.41
N LYS A 33 -14.14 7.12 15.65
CA LYS A 33 -13.19 7.72 14.71
C LYS A 33 -13.59 7.41 13.29
N SER A 34 -13.48 8.40 12.43
CA SER A 34 -13.70 8.20 11.01
C SER A 34 -12.38 8.21 10.26
N GLY A 35 -12.33 7.48 9.17
CA GLY A 35 -11.14 7.41 8.35
C GLY A 35 -11.47 7.04 6.92
N LYS A 36 -10.46 7.05 6.06
CA LYS A 36 -10.57 6.63 4.67
C LYS A 36 -9.63 5.49 4.39
N VAL A 37 -10.03 4.60 3.48
CA VAL A 37 -9.16 3.55 2.96
C VAL A 37 -9.41 3.43 1.46
N ALA A 38 -8.35 3.23 0.70
CA ALA A 38 -8.45 2.98 -0.74
C ALA A 38 -7.50 1.87 -1.11
N ASN A 39 -7.90 1.08 -2.09
CA ASN A 39 -7.02 0.08 -2.67
C ASN A 39 -6.35 0.68 -3.91
N ALA A 40 -5.10 0.35 -4.09
CA ALA A 40 -4.33 0.77 -5.25
C ALA A 40 -3.51 -0.41 -5.73
N LYS A 41 -2.93 -0.28 -6.91
CA LYS A 41 -1.96 -1.26 -7.39
C LYS A 41 -0.64 -0.59 -7.65
N GLY A 42 0.41 -1.22 -7.15
CA GLY A 42 1.77 -0.82 -7.43
C GLY A 42 2.50 -1.91 -8.18
N LYS A 43 3.49 -1.53 -8.95
CA LYS A 43 4.29 -2.48 -9.72
C LYS A 43 5.78 -2.18 -9.60
N ASP A 44 6.58 -3.21 -9.83
CA ASP A 44 8.00 -3.08 -10.11
C ASP A 44 8.33 -3.96 -11.32
N ALA A 45 9.61 -4.20 -11.55
CA ALA A 45 10.05 -5.03 -12.68
C ALA A 45 9.65 -6.51 -12.54
N THR A 46 9.22 -6.94 -11.36
CA THR A 46 8.92 -8.34 -11.07
C THR A 46 7.44 -8.67 -10.99
N GLY A 47 6.56 -7.67 -10.97
CA GLY A 47 5.12 -7.91 -10.92
C GLY A 47 4.35 -6.76 -10.33
N GLU A 48 3.10 -7.05 -9.94
CA GLU A 48 2.19 -6.10 -9.33
C GLU A 48 1.72 -6.60 -7.98
N ILE A 49 1.36 -5.67 -7.10
CA ILE A 49 0.82 -6.00 -5.78
C ILE A 49 -0.27 -4.99 -5.42
N THR A 50 -1.27 -5.45 -4.70
CA THR A 50 -2.33 -4.58 -4.20
C THR A 50 -1.81 -3.82 -2.98
N LEU A 51 -2.09 -2.52 -2.95
CA LEU A 51 -1.72 -1.64 -1.85
C LEU A 51 -2.98 -1.20 -1.10
N SER A 52 -2.87 -1.08 0.20
CA SER A 52 -3.91 -0.48 1.03
C SER A 52 -3.42 0.88 1.50
N LEU A 53 -4.14 1.92 1.12
CA LEU A 53 -3.83 3.31 1.47
C LEU A 53 -4.80 3.78 2.54
N TRP A 54 -4.29 4.44 3.56
CA TRP A 54 -5.07 4.84 4.74
C TRP A 54 -4.98 6.35 4.95
N ASN A 55 -6.14 6.99 5.19
CA ASN A 55 -6.24 8.39 5.58
C ASN A 55 -5.47 9.32 4.62
N GLU A 56 -4.42 9.96 5.09
CA GLU A 56 -3.64 10.92 4.30
C GLU A 56 -3.01 10.32 3.07
N GLN A 57 -2.65 9.05 3.11
CA GLN A 57 -2.05 8.36 1.97
C GLN A 57 -3.00 8.33 0.77
N VAL A 58 -4.31 8.26 1.03
CA VAL A 58 -5.31 8.25 -0.04
C VAL A 58 -5.21 9.52 -0.88
N ASP A 59 -4.95 10.65 -0.23
CA ASP A 59 -4.88 11.94 -0.91
C ASP A 59 -3.51 12.20 -1.55
N LEU A 60 -2.46 11.57 -1.04
CA LEU A 60 -1.10 11.78 -1.51
C LEU A 60 -0.74 10.94 -2.73
N VAL A 61 -1.26 9.72 -2.82
CA VAL A 61 -0.87 8.77 -3.86
C VAL A 61 -1.77 8.90 -5.07
N LYS A 62 -1.15 9.02 -6.25
CA LYS A 62 -1.88 9.14 -7.52
C LYS A 62 -1.25 8.23 -8.55
N VAL A 63 -2.03 7.89 -9.57
CA VAL A 63 -1.56 7.05 -10.68
C VAL A 63 -0.36 7.69 -11.37
N GLY A 64 0.65 6.88 -11.65
CA GLY A 64 1.87 7.31 -12.31
C GLY A 64 2.97 7.79 -11.38
N MET A 65 2.69 7.90 -10.09
CA MET A 65 3.70 8.30 -9.10
C MET A 65 4.53 7.11 -8.67
N LYS A 66 5.77 7.38 -8.30
CA LYS A 66 6.60 6.41 -7.60
C LYS A 66 6.50 6.64 -6.11
N ILE A 67 6.32 5.57 -5.38
CA ILE A 67 6.24 5.61 -3.92
C ILE A 67 7.23 4.64 -3.31
N LYS A 68 7.61 4.92 -2.09
CA LYS A 68 8.47 4.04 -1.32
C LYS A 68 7.76 3.72 -0.01
N ILE A 69 7.63 2.43 0.27
CA ILE A 69 7.04 1.96 1.53
C ILE A 69 8.16 1.52 2.43
N LEU A 70 8.18 2.05 3.64
CA LEU A 70 9.20 1.75 4.65
C LEU A 70 8.53 1.06 5.83
N ASN A 71 9.12 -0.04 6.27
CA ASN A 71 8.64 -0.85 7.38
C ASN A 71 7.19 -1.28 7.17
N GLY A 72 6.88 -1.71 5.95
CA GLY A 72 5.54 -2.12 5.58
C GLY A 72 5.20 -3.53 6.02
N TRP A 73 3.95 -3.88 5.85
CA TRP A 73 3.41 -5.18 6.22
C TRP A 73 2.62 -5.77 5.06
N CYS A 74 2.87 -7.03 4.76
CA CYS A 74 2.11 -7.75 3.74
C CYS A 74 1.16 -8.75 4.39
N SER A 75 -0.11 -8.65 4.03
CA SER A 75 -1.13 -9.61 4.44
C SER A 75 -1.72 -10.26 3.20
N GLU A 76 -2.52 -11.30 3.42
CA GLU A 76 -3.21 -11.99 2.35
C GLU A 76 -4.71 -11.88 2.57
N TYR A 77 -5.42 -11.55 1.51
CA TYR A 77 -6.88 -11.45 1.52
C TYR A 77 -7.42 -12.10 0.26
N LYS A 78 -8.23 -13.14 0.43
CA LYS A 78 -8.83 -13.90 -0.68
C LYS A 78 -7.80 -14.37 -1.70
N GLY A 79 -6.65 -14.84 -1.23
CA GLY A 79 -5.60 -15.34 -2.10
C GLY A 79 -4.70 -14.28 -2.71
N GLU A 80 -4.93 -13.00 -2.42
CA GLU A 80 -4.11 -11.91 -2.93
C GLU A 80 -3.28 -11.27 -1.83
N LYS A 81 -2.03 -10.98 -2.15
CA LYS A 81 -1.16 -10.26 -1.24
C LYS A 81 -1.52 -8.78 -1.24
N GLN A 82 -1.61 -8.20 -0.06
CA GLN A 82 -1.87 -6.79 0.12
C GLN A 82 -0.77 -6.17 0.96
N LEU A 83 -0.19 -5.09 0.45
CA LEU A 83 0.89 -4.38 1.11
C LEU A 83 0.36 -3.08 1.68
N SER A 84 0.68 -2.82 2.94
CA SER A 84 0.32 -1.56 3.59
C SER A 84 1.49 -1.08 4.43
N THR A 85 1.44 0.17 4.85
CA THR A 85 2.44 0.68 5.79
C THR A 85 2.24 0.12 7.19
N GLY A 86 1.04 -0.39 7.47
CA GLY A 86 0.74 -0.87 8.81
C GLY A 86 0.73 0.26 9.83
N LYS A 87 0.91 -0.12 11.10
CA LYS A 87 0.85 0.83 12.21
C LYS A 87 2.15 1.63 12.38
N PHE A 88 3.28 1.03 12.05
CA PHE A 88 4.59 1.63 12.29
C PHE A 88 5.36 1.97 11.02
N GLY A 89 4.79 1.64 9.88
CA GLY A 89 5.42 1.96 8.61
C GLY A 89 5.05 3.35 8.11
N ARG A 90 5.66 3.74 7.02
CA ARG A 90 5.35 5.00 6.37
C ARG A 90 5.49 4.88 4.86
N LEU A 91 4.88 5.81 4.17
CA LEU A 91 4.92 5.91 2.72
C LEU A 91 5.55 7.25 2.34
N GLU A 92 6.50 7.20 1.43
CA GLU A 92 7.16 8.39 0.90
C GLU A 92 6.92 8.48 -0.60
N ILE A 93 6.77 9.69 -1.10
CA ILE A 93 6.66 9.93 -2.54
C ILE A 93 8.07 10.09 -3.09
N VAL A 94 8.40 9.31 -4.10
CA VAL A 94 9.68 9.37 -4.78
C VAL A 94 9.48 10.13 -6.10
N GLN A 95 10.28 11.14 -6.30
CA GLN A 95 10.21 11.91 -7.54
C GLN A 95 11.48 11.74 -8.36
#